data_9a0f257aa5bff55293d6e49042537dd0
#
_entry.id   9a0f257aa5bff55293d6e49042537dd0
#
_cell.length_a   1.000
_cell.length_b   1.000
_cell.length_c   1.000
_cell.angle_alpha   90.00
_cell.angle_beta   90.00
_cell.angle_gamma   90.00
#
_symmetry.space_group_name_H-M   'P 1'
#
loop_
_entity.id
_entity.type
_entity.pdbx_description
1 polymer ?
#
loop_
_entity_poly.entity_id
_entity_poly.type
_entity_poly.pdbx_seq_one_letter_code
_entity_poly.pdbx_strand_id
1 'polypeptide(L)'
;ITMSNEAKIFKYNTLSDVAVRFRSDLNDFDYVLLYAYNGTGKTRLSMEFKNRGRDTEANTRDTLYFNAFTEDLFYWDNDLENDTERVLKINANSNFFSGFKELALEEKIFGYLQRYAEFDFKIDYEEWHISFSKGEEDKIKISRGEENIFIWCVFLAICELVIDGAEAYSWVKYIYIDDPVSSLDDNNIIAIANDLGNLLKKDSGKRKIVISSHHHLFFNVMYNDLKRNRRKSYFFHKNGANGYTLRATDETPFFHHVATLSE
;
A
#
# COMPACT_ATOMS: atom_id res chain seq x y z
N ILE A 1 5.10 24.25 -31.97
CA ILE A 1 3.72 23.73 -32.13
C ILE A 1 3.51 22.75 -31.00
N THR A 2 3.02 23.25 -29.88
CA THR A 2 2.64 22.48 -28.70
C THR A 2 1.30 21.83 -29.00
N MET A 3 1.28 20.54 -29.31
CA MET A 3 0.03 19.76 -29.22
C MET A 3 -0.33 19.67 -27.73
N SER A 4 -1.30 20.45 -27.30
CA SER A 4 -1.97 20.26 -26.01
C SER A 4 -2.69 18.92 -26.07
N ASN A 5 -2.09 17.91 -25.47
CA ASN A 5 -2.77 16.65 -25.22
C ASN A 5 -3.84 16.94 -24.18
N GLU A 6 -5.08 17.22 -24.61
CA GLU A 6 -6.20 17.38 -23.69
C GLU A 6 -6.29 16.12 -22.81
N ALA A 7 -6.12 16.32 -21.52
CA ALA A 7 -6.17 15.23 -20.56
C ALA A 7 -7.54 14.56 -20.64
N LYS A 8 -7.58 13.24 -20.88
CA LYS A 8 -8.85 12.48 -20.94
C LYS A 8 -9.53 12.50 -19.58
N ILE A 9 -10.75 13.03 -19.53
CA ILE A 9 -11.56 13.12 -18.32
C ILE A 9 -12.68 12.08 -18.39
N PHE A 10 -12.80 11.28 -17.34
CA PHE A 10 -13.85 10.27 -17.17
C PHE A 10 -14.68 10.62 -15.94
N LYS A 11 -16.01 10.58 -16.08
CA LYS A 11 -16.95 10.87 -14.99
C LYS A 11 -17.70 9.61 -14.60
N TYR A 12 -17.86 9.40 -13.30
CA TYR A 12 -18.50 8.23 -12.71
C TYR A 12 -19.48 8.66 -11.61
N ASN A 13 -20.57 7.94 -11.49
CA ASN A 13 -21.55 8.19 -10.43
C ASN A 13 -21.17 7.50 -9.12
N THR A 14 -20.48 6.37 -9.19
CA THR A 14 -20.14 5.56 -8.01
C THR A 14 -18.66 5.20 -7.97
N LEU A 15 -18.14 4.90 -6.77
CA LEU A 15 -16.80 4.35 -6.59
C LEU A 15 -16.67 2.94 -7.18
N SER A 16 -17.77 2.21 -7.22
CA SER A 16 -17.84 0.89 -7.84
C SER A 16 -17.53 0.94 -9.33
N ASP A 17 -18.01 1.97 -10.05
CA ASP A 17 -17.70 2.18 -11.46
C ASP A 17 -16.24 2.53 -11.68
N VAL A 18 -15.66 3.32 -10.77
CA VAL A 18 -14.21 3.63 -10.78
C VAL A 18 -13.38 2.36 -10.55
N ALA A 19 -13.79 1.49 -9.63
CA ALA A 19 -13.12 0.21 -9.38
C ALA A 19 -13.18 -0.71 -10.61
N VAL A 20 -14.32 -0.75 -11.32
CA VAL A 20 -14.45 -1.46 -12.61
C VAL A 20 -13.46 -0.91 -13.63
N ARG A 21 -13.36 0.41 -13.72
CA ARG A 21 -12.42 1.05 -14.63
C ARG A 21 -10.98 0.62 -14.35
N PHE A 22 -10.55 0.61 -13.08
CA PHE A 22 -9.19 0.19 -12.73
C PHE A 22 -8.92 -1.27 -13.10
N ARG A 23 -9.89 -2.17 -12.83
CA ARG A 23 -9.74 -3.58 -13.24
C ARG A 23 -9.69 -3.74 -14.76
N SER A 24 -10.45 -2.93 -15.50
CA SER A 24 -10.38 -2.90 -16.97
C SER A 24 -9.03 -2.38 -17.47
N ASP A 25 -8.53 -1.27 -16.91
CA ASP A 25 -7.22 -0.73 -17.28
C ASP A 25 -6.09 -1.73 -17.04
N LEU A 26 -6.18 -2.52 -15.95
CA LEU A 26 -5.18 -3.52 -15.60
C LEU A 26 -5.14 -4.73 -16.57
N ASN A 27 -6.07 -4.88 -17.49
CA ASN A 27 -5.93 -5.83 -18.58
C ASN A 27 -4.84 -5.38 -19.58
N ASP A 28 -4.72 -4.07 -19.80
CA ASP A 28 -3.78 -3.48 -20.75
C ASP A 28 -2.52 -2.93 -20.07
N PHE A 29 -2.60 -2.57 -18.79
CA PHE A 29 -1.51 -1.98 -18.01
C PHE A 29 -1.13 -2.89 -16.84
N ASP A 30 0.10 -2.74 -16.35
CA ASP A 30 0.58 -3.48 -15.19
C ASP A 30 0.37 -2.67 -13.90
N TYR A 31 0.29 -1.35 -14.03
CA TYR A 31 0.15 -0.42 -12.91
C TYR A 31 -0.94 0.61 -13.16
N VAL A 32 -1.72 0.89 -12.11
CA VAL A 32 -2.58 2.08 -12.00
C VAL A 32 -2.07 2.93 -10.84
N LEU A 33 -1.64 4.15 -11.13
CA LEU A 33 -1.25 5.15 -10.13
C LEU A 33 -2.38 6.15 -9.94
N LEU A 34 -2.79 6.39 -8.71
CA LEU A 34 -3.87 7.29 -8.35
C LEU A 34 -3.38 8.36 -7.40
N TYR A 35 -3.41 9.60 -7.82
CA TYR A 35 -3.26 10.74 -6.92
C TYR A 35 -4.63 11.28 -6.52
N ALA A 36 -4.86 11.45 -5.21
CA ALA A 36 -6.11 11.98 -4.71
C ALA A 36 -5.94 12.63 -3.35
N TYR A 37 -6.56 13.77 -3.13
CA TYR A 37 -6.56 14.46 -1.85
C TYR A 37 -7.27 13.65 -0.74
N ASN A 38 -7.00 14.01 0.51
CA ASN A 38 -7.71 13.44 1.64
C ASN A 38 -9.21 13.75 1.56
N GLY A 39 -10.04 12.82 2.01
CA GLY A 39 -11.50 12.97 1.96
C GLY A 39 -12.16 12.69 0.61
N THR A 40 -11.40 12.40 -0.46
CA THR A 40 -11.98 12.06 -1.78
C THR A 40 -12.60 10.68 -1.86
N GLY A 41 -12.27 9.79 -0.90
CA GLY A 41 -12.80 8.42 -0.86
C GLY A 41 -11.83 7.34 -1.35
N LYS A 42 -10.51 7.57 -1.31
CA LYS A 42 -9.48 6.58 -1.69
C LYS A 42 -9.69 5.22 -1.02
N THR A 43 -9.78 5.21 0.31
CA THR A 43 -9.97 3.96 1.07
C THR A 43 -11.29 3.26 0.75
N ARG A 44 -12.37 4.02 0.49
CA ARG A 44 -13.63 3.41 0.03
C ARG A 44 -13.49 2.82 -1.37
N LEU A 45 -12.75 3.48 -2.26
CA LEU A 45 -12.46 2.97 -3.60
C LEU A 45 -11.63 1.68 -3.55
N SER A 46 -10.64 1.61 -2.67
CA SER A 46 -9.83 0.40 -2.49
C SER A 46 -10.67 -0.77 -1.98
N MET A 47 -11.64 -0.51 -1.09
CA MET A 47 -12.58 -1.53 -0.64
C MET A 47 -13.51 -2.01 -1.76
N GLU A 48 -14.03 -1.10 -2.61
CA GLU A 48 -14.81 -1.48 -3.79
C GLU A 48 -14.01 -2.34 -4.75
N PHE A 49 -12.74 -1.98 -4.99
CA PHE A 49 -11.84 -2.77 -5.84
C PHE A 49 -11.63 -4.18 -5.28
N LYS A 50 -11.34 -4.28 -3.97
CA LYS A 50 -11.13 -5.55 -3.26
C LYS A 50 -12.40 -6.43 -3.27
N ASN A 51 -13.56 -5.85 -3.00
CA ASN A 51 -14.82 -6.59 -2.93
C ASN A 51 -15.21 -7.20 -4.27
N ARG A 52 -14.85 -6.58 -5.38
CA ARG A 52 -15.12 -7.15 -6.71
C ARG A 52 -14.33 -8.41 -7.03
N GLY A 53 -13.23 -8.65 -6.34
CA GLY A 53 -12.44 -9.88 -6.45
C GLY A 53 -12.74 -10.90 -5.37
N ARG A 54 -13.80 -10.67 -4.57
CA ARG A 54 -14.21 -11.58 -3.52
C ARG A 54 -15.39 -12.42 -3.98
N ASP A 55 -15.21 -13.73 -3.97
CA ASP A 55 -16.29 -14.70 -4.08
C ASP A 55 -16.65 -15.16 -2.67
N THR A 56 -17.85 -14.78 -2.21
CA THR A 56 -18.32 -15.10 -0.86
C THR A 56 -18.77 -16.56 -0.72
N GLU A 57 -19.22 -17.20 -1.80
CA GLU A 57 -19.65 -18.60 -1.80
C GLU A 57 -18.42 -19.53 -1.78
N ALA A 58 -17.42 -19.23 -2.61
CA ALA A 58 -16.17 -19.98 -2.65
C ALA A 58 -15.16 -19.54 -1.59
N ASN A 59 -15.46 -18.49 -0.81
CA ASN A 59 -14.54 -17.83 0.15
C ASN A 59 -13.15 -17.52 -0.44
N THR A 60 -13.13 -17.14 -1.72
CA THR A 60 -11.89 -16.78 -2.44
C THR A 60 -11.73 -15.27 -2.57
N ARG A 61 -10.51 -14.83 -2.76
CA ARG A 61 -10.10 -13.45 -2.99
C ARG A 61 -9.03 -13.42 -4.08
N ASP A 62 -8.85 -12.27 -4.69
CA ASP A 62 -7.81 -12.07 -5.70
C ASP A 62 -6.88 -10.89 -5.41
N THR A 63 -7.14 -10.12 -4.35
CA THR A 63 -6.43 -8.86 -4.07
C THR A 63 -5.76 -8.90 -2.72
N LEU A 64 -4.41 -8.76 -2.71
CA LEU A 64 -3.64 -8.41 -1.53
C LEU A 64 -3.79 -6.90 -1.30
N TYR A 65 -4.30 -6.51 -0.15
CA TYR A 65 -4.58 -5.12 0.18
C TYR A 65 -3.71 -4.62 1.32
N PHE A 66 -3.11 -3.46 1.12
CA PHE A 66 -2.37 -2.73 2.13
C PHE A 66 -2.91 -1.31 2.30
N ASN A 67 -3.06 -0.90 3.54
CA ASN A 67 -3.34 0.46 3.96
C ASN A 67 -2.46 0.78 5.17
N ALA A 68 -1.93 1.99 5.26
CA ALA A 68 -1.13 2.43 6.43
C ALA A 68 -1.91 2.38 7.78
N PHE A 69 -3.22 2.41 7.72
CA PHE A 69 -4.11 2.25 8.89
C PHE A 69 -4.53 0.79 9.05
N THR A 70 -3.58 -0.09 9.34
CA THR A 70 -3.80 -1.54 9.41
C THR A 70 -4.31 -2.03 10.77
N GLU A 71 -5.19 -1.27 11.42
CA GLU A 71 -5.80 -1.62 12.71
C GLU A 71 -6.50 -3.00 12.70
N ASP A 72 -6.91 -3.47 11.52
CA ASP A 72 -7.49 -4.80 11.33
C ASP A 72 -6.45 -5.93 11.38
N LEU A 73 -5.17 -5.63 11.16
CA LEU A 73 -4.08 -6.60 11.08
C LEU A 73 -3.23 -6.64 12.34
N PHE A 74 -3.05 -5.49 12.99
CA PHE A 74 -2.20 -5.30 14.17
C PHE A 74 -2.91 -4.45 15.20
N TYR A 75 -2.73 -4.78 16.49
CA TYR A 75 -3.20 -3.95 17.60
C TYR A 75 -2.28 -4.10 18.81
N TRP A 76 -2.10 -3.02 19.57
CA TRP A 76 -1.30 -3.05 20.79
C TRP A 76 -2.05 -3.68 21.96
N ASP A 77 -1.39 -4.64 22.61
CA ASP A 77 -1.73 -5.09 23.94
C ASP A 77 -0.78 -4.38 24.93
N ASN A 78 -1.33 -3.51 25.73
CA ASN A 78 -0.54 -2.66 26.62
C ASN A 78 -0.55 -3.17 28.09
N ASP A 79 -1.09 -4.36 28.35
CA ASP A 79 -1.24 -4.91 29.72
C ASP A 79 -1.62 -3.83 30.74
N LEU A 80 -2.79 -3.22 30.55
CA LEU A 80 -3.25 -2.07 31.36
C LEU A 80 -3.36 -2.35 32.87
N GLU A 81 -3.40 -3.63 33.27
CA GLU A 81 -3.47 -4.02 34.67
C GLU A 81 -2.10 -3.98 35.36
N ASN A 82 -1.04 -4.41 34.67
CA ASN A 82 0.30 -4.55 35.27
C ASN A 82 1.32 -3.57 34.66
N ASP A 83 1.05 -3.00 33.47
CA ASP A 83 1.93 -2.10 32.69
C ASP A 83 3.35 -2.68 32.50
N THR A 84 3.47 -4.01 32.43
CA THR A 84 4.75 -4.74 32.40
C THR A 84 5.13 -5.20 31.00
N GLU A 85 4.15 -5.49 30.15
CA GLU A 85 4.41 -6.03 28.81
C GLU A 85 3.69 -5.18 27.75
N ARG A 86 4.44 -4.86 26.67
CA ARG A 86 3.93 -4.11 25.54
C ARG A 86 4.24 -4.88 24.28
N VAL A 87 3.22 -5.48 23.68
CA VAL A 87 3.36 -6.31 22.51
C VAL A 87 2.38 -5.88 21.42
N LEU A 88 2.80 -6.00 20.16
CA LEU A 88 1.95 -5.78 19.01
C LEU A 88 1.33 -7.11 18.59
N LYS A 89 0.04 -7.29 18.83
CA LYS A 89 -0.71 -8.48 18.44
C LYS A 89 -0.97 -8.53 16.95
N ILE A 90 -0.92 -9.73 16.39
CA ILE A 90 -1.19 -10.02 14.98
C ILE A 90 -2.55 -10.70 14.87
N ASN A 91 -3.39 -10.25 13.94
CA ASN A 91 -4.62 -10.95 13.61
C ASN A 91 -4.33 -12.19 12.74
N ALA A 92 -4.03 -13.31 13.37
CA ALA A 92 -3.67 -14.56 12.72
C ALA A 92 -4.75 -15.11 11.74
N ASN A 93 -6.00 -14.68 11.88
CA ASN A 93 -7.09 -15.11 11.01
C ASN A 93 -7.09 -14.39 9.65
N SER A 94 -6.23 -13.39 9.46
CA SER A 94 -6.12 -12.70 8.19
C SER A 94 -5.33 -13.52 7.17
N ASN A 95 -5.86 -13.68 5.96
CA ASN A 95 -5.12 -14.29 4.85
C ASN A 95 -3.89 -13.47 4.43
N PHE A 96 -3.75 -12.25 4.95
CA PHE A 96 -2.56 -11.44 4.78
C PHE A 96 -1.32 -12.15 5.34
N PHE A 97 -1.49 -12.91 6.42
CA PHE A 97 -0.43 -13.67 7.09
C PHE A 97 -0.37 -15.14 6.68
N SER A 98 -0.95 -15.51 5.52
CA SER A 98 -0.87 -16.87 5.01
C SER A 98 0.59 -17.28 4.81
N GLY A 99 1.00 -18.38 5.45
CA GLY A 99 2.38 -18.85 5.37
C GLY A 99 3.41 -18.02 6.16
N PHE A 100 2.97 -17.10 7.01
CA PHE A 100 3.85 -16.21 7.78
C PHE A 100 4.84 -16.99 8.65
N LYS A 101 4.39 -18.08 9.27
CA LYS A 101 5.20 -18.95 10.12
C LYS A 101 6.19 -19.82 9.33
N GLU A 102 5.76 -20.33 8.17
CA GLU A 102 6.53 -21.31 7.38
C GLU A 102 7.58 -20.67 6.46
N LEU A 103 7.47 -19.38 6.18
CA LEU A 103 8.23 -18.71 5.13
C LEU A 103 9.40 -17.86 5.62
N ALA A 104 9.82 -18.02 6.90
CA ALA A 104 10.96 -17.30 7.48
C ALA A 104 10.95 -15.78 7.19
N LEU A 105 9.79 -15.16 7.36
CA LEU A 105 9.58 -13.74 7.05
C LEU A 105 10.43 -12.79 7.88
N GLU A 106 10.86 -13.22 9.08
CA GLU A 106 11.68 -12.39 9.97
C GLU A 106 12.94 -11.88 9.29
N GLU A 107 13.65 -12.71 8.53
CA GLU A 107 14.86 -12.32 7.81
C GLU A 107 14.57 -11.26 6.74
N LYS A 108 13.45 -11.43 6.01
CA LYS A 108 13.03 -10.47 4.99
C LYS A 108 12.60 -9.15 5.62
N ILE A 109 11.82 -9.20 6.70
CA ILE A 109 11.39 -8.00 7.43
C ILE A 109 12.61 -7.27 7.98
N PHE A 110 13.56 -7.99 8.61
CA PHE A 110 14.78 -7.41 9.13
C PHE A 110 15.62 -6.76 8.02
N GLY A 111 15.73 -7.40 6.86
CA GLY A 111 16.45 -6.86 5.70
C GLY A 111 15.91 -5.52 5.20
N TYR A 112 14.61 -5.27 5.35
CA TYR A 112 14.00 -3.96 5.10
C TYR A 112 14.17 -3.02 6.30
N LEU A 113 13.85 -3.48 7.52
CA LEU A 113 13.76 -2.67 8.72
C LEU A 113 15.09 -1.98 9.09
N GLN A 114 16.21 -2.67 8.98
CA GLN A 114 17.56 -2.13 9.29
C GLN A 114 17.93 -0.85 8.52
N ARG A 115 17.18 -0.51 7.47
CA ARG A 115 17.38 0.72 6.69
C ARG A 115 16.66 1.93 7.28
N TYR A 116 15.68 1.70 8.16
CA TYR A 116 14.76 2.71 8.63
C TYR A 116 14.78 2.90 10.14
N ALA A 117 15.15 1.87 10.89
CA ALA A 117 15.01 1.85 12.33
C ALA A 117 16.17 1.16 13.03
N GLU A 118 16.40 1.54 14.29
CA GLU A 118 17.46 1.03 15.15
C GLU A 118 16.91 0.17 16.30
N PHE A 119 15.81 -0.51 16.09
CA PHE A 119 15.26 -1.44 17.05
C PHE A 119 15.18 -2.85 16.44
N ASP A 120 15.21 -3.84 17.30
CA ASP A 120 15.03 -5.24 16.94
C ASP A 120 13.59 -5.69 17.25
N PHE A 121 13.18 -6.79 16.64
CA PHE A 121 11.87 -7.37 16.87
C PHE A 121 11.98 -8.90 16.97
N LYS A 122 11.00 -9.50 17.63
CA LYS A 122 10.81 -10.95 17.71
C LYS A 122 9.33 -11.28 17.53
N ILE A 123 9.06 -12.26 16.68
CA ILE A 123 7.70 -12.75 16.45
C ILE A 123 7.48 -14.01 17.26
N ASP A 124 6.45 -14.02 18.08
CA ASP A 124 5.93 -15.22 18.73
C ASP A 124 4.78 -15.77 17.89
N TYR A 125 5.02 -16.91 17.24
CA TYR A 125 4.05 -17.56 16.35
C TYR A 125 3.05 -18.47 17.10
N GLU A 126 3.23 -18.67 18.38
CA GLU A 126 2.26 -19.41 19.22
C GLU A 126 1.19 -18.45 19.72
N GLU A 127 1.62 -17.31 20.26
CA GLU A 127 0.74 -16.27 20.81
C GLU A 127 0.38 -15.18 19.80
N TRP A 128 0.93 -15.23 18.60
CA TRP A 128 0.71 -14.28 17.51
C TRP A 128 0.92 -12.82 17.93
N HIS A 129 2.08 -12.54 18.47
CA HIS A 129 2.49 -11.18 18.81
C HIS A 129 3.94 -10.88 18.44
N ILE A 130 4.24 -9.59 18.42
CA ILE A 130 5.57 -9.05 18.15
C ILE A 130 6.01 -8.26 19.37
N SER A 131 7.20 -8.53 19.85
CA SER A 131 7.89 -7.74 20.86
C SER A 131 9.03 -6.96 20.20
N PHE A 132 9.30 -5.79 20.73
CA PHE A 132 10.38 -4.91 20.26
C PHE A 132 11.42 -4.72 21.35
N SER A 133 12.69 -4.56 20.93
CA SER A 133 13.82 -4.30 21.84
C SER A 133 14.77 -3.28 21.24
N LYS A 134 15.49 -2.55 22.09
CA LYS A 134 16.52 -1.63 21.68
C LYS A 134 17.67 -1.65 22.70
N GLY A 135 18.84 -2.13 22.27
CA GLY A 135 19.98 -2.34 23.14
C GLY A 135 19.66 -3.38 24.22
N GLU A 136 19.72 -2.98 25.49
CA GLU A 136 19.42 -3.84 26.64
C GLU A 136 17.94 -3.77 27.08
N GLU A 137 17.13 -2.93 26.47
CA GLU A 137 15.71 -2.76 26.80
C GLU A 137 14.84 -3.70 25.96
N ASP A 138 14.13 -4.61 26.65
CA ASP A 138 13.18 -5.55 26.05
C ASP A 138 11.72 -5.07 26.21
N LYS A 139 10.84 -5.55 25.32
CA LYS A 139 9.38 -5.32 25.34
C LYS A 139 9.01 -3.83 25.38
N ILE A 140 9.80 -3.03 24.66
CA ILE A 140 9.57 -1.59 24.53
C ILE A 140 8.34 -1.31 23.67
N LYS A 141 7.68 -0.17 23.92
CA LYS A 141 6.71 0.40 23.00
C LYS A 141 7.41 1.36 22.05
N ILE A 142 7.43 1.04 20.78
CA ILE A 142 7.94 1.92 19.74
C ILE A 142 6.97 3.08 19.47
N SER A 143 7.48 4.16 18.89
CA SER A 143 6.67 5.30 18.46
C SER A 143 5.73 4.92 17.30
N ARG A 144 4.66 5.70 17.09
CA ARG A 144 3.72 5.44 16.00
C ARG A 144 4.37 5.52 14.61
N GLY A 145 5.38 6.37 14.43
CA GLY A 145 6.16 6.42 13.19
C GLY A 145 6.96 5.13 12.96
N GLU A 146 7.63 4.63 13.99
CA GLU A 146 8.37 3.38 13.96
C GLU A 146 7.45 2.17 13.74
N GLU A 147 6.26 2.16 14.34
CA GLU A 147 5.23 1.15 14.11
C GLU A 147 4.80 1.12 12.64
N ASN A 148 4.50 2.27 12.05
CA ASN A 148 4.13 2.36 10.63
C ASN A 148 5.24 1.88 9.71
N ILE A 149 6.50 2.19 10.02
CA ILE A 149 7.67 1.70 9.30
C ILE A 149 7.78 0.18 9.42
N PHE A 150 7.62 -0.37 10.62
CA PHE A 150 7.65 -1.81 10.85
C PHE A 150 6.56 -2.54 10.04
N ILE A 151 5.32 -2.09 10.14
CA ILE A 151 4.18 -2.64 9.38
C ILE A 151 4.44 -2.56 7.86
N TRP A 152 5.04 -1.46 7.41
CA TRP A 152 5.46 -1.33 6.02
C TRP A 152 6.51 -2.37 5.61
N CYS A 153 7.52 -2.62 6.46
CA CYS A 153 8.52 -3.65 6.21
C CYS A 153 7.92 -5.06 6.14
N VAL A 154 6.94 -5.35 7.01
CA VAL A 154 6.14 -6.59 6.93
C VAL A 154 5.44 -6.70 5.59
N PHE A 155 4.80 -5.62 5.14
CA PHE A 155 4.13 -5.60 3.84
C PHE A 155 5.10 -5.82 2.67
N LEU A 156 6.25 -5.16 2.66
CA LEU A 156 7.28 -5.36 1.62
C LEU A 156 7.77 -6.81 1.58
N ALA A 157 7.98 -7.42 2.75
CA ALA A 157 8.39 -8.83 2.85
C ALA A 157 7.33 -9.77 2.25
N ILE A 158 6.04 -9.52 2.53
CA ILE A 158 4.93 -10.28 1.95
C ILE A 158 4.82 -10.04 0.43
N CYS A 159 4.96 -8.79 -0.02
CA CYS A 159 4.98 -8.49 -1.46
C CYS A 159 6.12 -9.23 -2.17
N GLU A 160 7.28 -9.33 -1.56
CA GLU A 160 8.40 -10.08 -2.12
C GLU A 160 8.05 -11.57 -2.29
N LEU A 161 7.42 -12.19 -1.29
CA LEU A 161 6.94 -13.58 -1.39
C LEU A 161 5.90 -13.76 -2.50
N VAL A 162 4.99 -12.81 -2.65
CA VAL A 162 4.00 -12.81 -3.75
C VAL A 162 4.70 -12.75 -5.10
N ILE A 163 5.70 -11.89 -5.25
CA ILE A 163 6.47 -11.70 -6.49
C ILE A 163 7.31 -12.94 -6.79
N ASP A 164 7.92 -13.53 -5.78
CA ASP A 164 8.70 -14.77 -5.88
C ASP A 164 7.82 -16.00 -6.16
N GLY A 165 6.49 -15.85 -6.08
CA GLY A 165 5.53 -16.91 -6.43
C GLY A 165 5.34 -17.94 -5.32
N ALA A 166 5.47 -17.54 -4.04
CA ALA A 166 5.20 -18.42 -2.90
C ALA A 166 3.77 -18.99 -2.98
N GLU A 167 3.64 -20.31 -2.78
CA GLU A 167 2.38 -21.05 -2.94
C GLU A 167 1.27 -20.50 -2.04
N ALA A 168 1.60 -20.12 -0.81
CA ALA A 168 0.66 -19.52 0.14
C ALA A 168 -0.04 -18.26 -0.38
N TYR A 169 0.54 -17.57 -1.38
CA TYR A 169 0.02 -16.37 -2.01
C TYR A 169 -0.38 -16.56 -3.47
N SER A 170 -0.54 -17.80 -3.93
CA SER A 170 -0.94 -18.13 -5.31
C SER A 170 -2.30 -17.52 -5.72
N TRP A 171 -3.16 -17.22 -4.76
CA TRP A 171 -4.44 -16.56 -4.93
C TRP A 171 -4.34 -15.07 -5.31
N VAL A 172 -3.17 -14.42 -5.12
CA VAL A 172 -2.97 -12.99 -5.38
C VAL A 172 -2.80 -12.74 -6.87
N LYS A 173 -3.77 -12.07 -7.47
CA LYS A 173 -3.71 -11.53 -8.84
C LYS A 173 -3.43 -10.03 -8.84
N TYR A 174 -3.97 -9.33 -7.85
CA TYR A 174 -3.86 -7.89 -7.69
C TYR A 174 -3.21 -7.53 -6.37
N ILE A 175 -2.41 -6.47 -6.38
CA ILE A 175 -1.92 -5.83 -5.15
C ILE A 175 -2.49 -4.41 -5.14
N TYR A 176 -3.18 -4.03 -4.09
CA TYR A 176 -3.68 -2.67 -3.90
C TYR A 176 -3.01 -2.03 -2.70
N ILE A 177 -2.26 -0.95 -2.94
CA ILE A 177 -1.51 -0.19 -1.94
C ILE A 177 -2.22 1.15 -1.76
N ASP A 178 -2.87 1.35 -0.61
CA ASP A 178 -3.63 2.56 -0.30
C ASP A 178 -2.87 3.42 0.72
N ASP A 179 -2.34 4.53 0.24
CA ASP A 179 -1.75 5.61 1.03
C ASP A 179 -0.65 5.14 2.02
N PRO A 180 0.40 4.48 1.52
CA PRO A 180 1.35 3.74 2.37
C PRO A 180 2.21 4.62 3.28
N VAL A 181 2.26 5.94 3.02
CA VAL A 181 3.21 6.85 3.67
C VAL A 181 2.54 7.83 4.64
N SER A 182 1.33 7.52 5.09
CA SER A 182 0.66 8.33 6.12
C SER A 182 1.50 8.43 7.39
N SER A 183 1.72 9.64 7.88
CA SER A 183 2.44 9.92 9.14
C SER A 183 3.95 9.66 9.13
N LEU A 184 4.59 9.63 7.96
CA LEU A 184 6.04 9.52 7.81
C LEU A 184 6.67 10.85 7.39
N ASP A 185 7.94 11.04 7.73
CA ASP A 185 8.73 12.18 7.25
C ASP A 185 9.19 12.00 5.80
N ASP A 186 9.58 13.10 5.14
CA ASP A 186 9.93 13.13 3.72
C ASP A 186 11.11 12.21 3.37
N ASN A 187 12.09 12.03 4.26
CA ASN A 187 13.24 11.16 4.00
C ASN A 187 12.82 9.70 3.95
N ASN A 188 11.99 9.27 4.90
CA ASN A 188 11.43 7.93 4.93
C ASN A 188 10.51 7.68 3.73
N ILE A 189 9.71 8.68 3.33
CA ILE A 189 8.84 8.59 2.15
C ILE A 189 9.61 8.29 0.87
N ILE A 190 10.74 8.97 0.64
CA ILE A 190 11.59 8.73 -0.55
C ILE A 190 12.17 7.32 -0.51
N ALA A 191 12.72 6.90 0.64
CA ALA A 191 13.31 5.58 0.79
C ALA A 191 12.27 4.45 0.59
N ILE A 192 11.10 4.59 1.19
CA ILE A 192 9.96 3.67 1.05
C ILE A 192 9.50 3.57 -0.41
N ALA A 193 9.35 4.71 -1.09
CA ALA A 193 8.94 4.72 -2.49
C ALA A 193 9.99 4.03 -3.39
N ASN A 194 11.27 4.26 -3.15
CA ASN A 194 12.35 3.60 -3.90
C ASN A 194 12.39 2.09 -3.65
N ASP A 195 12.26 1.64 -2.40
CA ASP A 195 12.23 0.21 -2.07
C ASP A 195 11.03 -0.48 -2.73
N LEU A 196 9.85 0.14 -2.66
CA LEU A 196 8.67 -0.35 -3.37
C LEU A 196 8.88 -0.41 -4.89
N GLY A 197 9.35 0.68 -5.48
CA GLY A 197 9.62 0.74 -6.92
C GLY A 197 10.60 -0.34 -7.37
N ASN A 198 11.67 -0.58 -6.62
CA ASN A 198 12.65 -1.63 -6.92
C ASN A 198 12.04 -3.02 -6.79
N LEU A 199 11.21 -3.25 -5.77
CA LEU A 199 10.52 -4.52 -5.58
C LEU A 199 9.55 -4.81 -6.73
N LEU A 200 8.70 -3.83 -7.08
CA LEU A 200 7.69 -3.99 -8.11
C LEU A 200 8.30 -4.24 -9.51
N LYS A 201 9.46 -3.68 -9.80
CA LYS A 201 10.18 -3.93 -11.07
C LYS A 201 10.60 -5.39 -11.24
N LYS A 202 10.76 -6.16 -10.15
CA LYS A 202 11.11 -7.59 -10.19
C LYS A 202 9.94 -8.44 -10.68
N ASP A 203 8.70 -8.00 -10.51
CA ASP A 203 7.50 -8.78 -10.84
C ASP A 203 7.33 -9.05 -12.33
N SER A 204 7.97 -8.27 -13.20
CA SER A 204 7.89 -8.44 -14.67
C SER A 204 6.44 -8.42 -15.20
N GLY A 205 5.51 -7.76 -14.53
CA GLY A 205 4.11 -7.61 -14.93
C GLY A 205 3.21 -8.83 -14.70
N LYS A 206 3.65 -9.81 -13.92
CA LYS A 206 2.84 -10.99 -13.55
C LYS A 206 1.67 -10.63 -12.66
N ARG A 207 1.85 -9.65 -11.77
CA ARG A 207 0.81 -9.11 -10.89
C ARG A 207 0.33 -7.76 -11.41
N LYS A 208 -0.90 -7.41 -11.10
CA LYS A 208 -1.52 -6.15 -11.48
C LYS A 208 -1.66 -5.27 -10.24
N ILE A 209 -1.18 -4.05 -10.30
CA ILE A 209 -0.91 -3.26 -9.10
C ILE A 209 -1.61 -1.91 -9.18
N VAL A 210 -2.36 -1.57 -8.13
CA VAL A 210 -2.93 -0.24 -7.92
C VAL A 210 -2.21 0.42 -6.75
N ILE A 211 -1.78 1.66 -6.94
CA ILE A 211 -1.16 2.48 -5.89
C ILE A 211 -1.92 3.78 -5.81
N SER A 212 -2.53 4.06 -4.65
CA SER A 212 -3.17 5.34 -4.37
C SER A 212 -2.41 6.11 -3.31
N SER A 213 -2.27 7.43 -3.47
CA SER A 213 -1.67 8.30 -2.47
C SER A 213 -2.18 9.73 -2.57
N HIS A 214 -2.21 10.42 -1.42
CA HIS A 214 -2.38 11.87 -1.34
C HIS A 214 -1.02 12.59 -1.25
N HIS A 215 0.06 11.86 -1.03
CA HIS A 215 1.38 12.44 -0.83
C HIS A 215 2.07 12.65 -2.17
N HIS A 216 2.27 13.92 -2.55
CA HIS A 216 2.82 14.29 -3.85
C HIS A 216 4.25 13.77 -4.08
N LEU A 217 5.11 13.76 -3.04
CA LEU A 217 6.48 13.29 -3.14
C LEU A 217 6.51 11.78 -3.42
N PHE A 218 5.75 10.98 -2.66
CA PHE A 218 5.61 9.55 -2.89
C PHE A 218 5.12 9.24 -4.31
N PHE A 219 4.05 9.92 -4.72
CA PHE A 219 3.49 9.73 -6.07
C PHE A 219 4.52 10.07 -7.15
N ASN A 220 5.27 11.17 -7.00
CA ASN A 220 6.29 11.58 -7.97
C ASN A 220 7.42 10.56 -8.10
N VAL A 221 7.91 10.02 -6.97
CA VAL A 221 8.94 8.96 -6.98
C VAL A 221 8.40 7.73 -7.71
N MET A 222 7.22 7.23 -7.33
CA MET A 222 6.59 6.07 -7.97
C MET A 222 6.33 6.30 -9.46
N TYR A 223 5.85 7.50 -9.81
CA TYR A 223 5.62 7.89 -11.20
C TYR A 223 6.91 7.81 -12.03
N ASN A 224 8.03 8.31 -11.52
CA ASN A 224 9.31 8.28 -12.20
C ASN A 224 9.90 6.88 -12.26
N ASP A 225 9.82 6.14 -11.16
CA ASP A 225 10.35 4.79 -11.05
C ASP A 225 9.66 3.80 -12.01
N LEU A 226 8.35 3.94 -12.17
CA LEU A 226 7.55 3.10 -13.06
C LEU A 226 7.39 3.70 -14.47
N LYS A 227 8.15 4.74 -14.84
CA LYS A 227 8.03 5.44 -16.12
C LYS A 227 8.21 4.54 -17.35
N ARG A 228 9.03 3.51 -17.24
CA ARG A 228 9.31 2.57 -18.34
C ARG A 228 8.35 1.38 -18.37
N ASN A 229 7.46 1.28 -17.39
CA ASN A 229 6.51 0.20 -17.26
C ASN A 229 5.17 0.58 -17.90
N ARG A 230 4.37 -0.42 -18.22
CA ARG A 230 2.99 -0.24 -18.72
C ARG A 230 2.11 0.25 -17.57
N ARG A 231 1.99 1.57 -17.42
CA ARG A 231 1.23 2.19 -16.35
C ARG A 231 0.16 3.14 -16.88
N LYS A 232 -0.89 3.32 -16.07
CA LYS A 232 -1.91 4.35 -16.23
C LYS A 232 -1.93 5.22 -14.98
N SER A 233 -1.94 6.54 -15.16
CA SER A 233 -1.94 7.49 -14.03
C SER A 233 -3.17 8.36 -14.06
N TYR A 234 -3.74 8.64 -12.88
CA TYR A 234 -4.96 9.41 -12.72
C TYR A 234 -4.85 10.41 -11.57
N PHE A 235 -5.47 11.59 -11.78
CA PHE A 235 -5.94 12.43 -10.68
C PHE A 235 -7.40 12.10 -10.40
N PHE A 236 -7.74 11.93 -9.13
CA PHE A 236 -9.06 11.55 -8.69
C PHE A 236 -9.70 12.66 -7.86
N HIS A 237 -10.89 13.07 -8.27
CA HIS A 237 -11.65 14.12 -7.62
C HIS A 237 -13.06 13.65 -7.29
N LYS A 238 -13.57 14.11 -6.15
CA LYS A 238 -14.97 13.96 -5.77
C LYS A 238 -15.71 15.26 -6.11
N ASN A 239 -16.78 15.17 -6.90
CA ASN A 239 -17.56 16.33 -7.37
C ASN A 239 -18.75 16.63 -6.44
N GLY A 240 -18.52 16.82 -5.15
CA GLY A 240 -19.59 17.02 -4.17
C GLY A 240 -20.54 15.82 -4.12
N ALA A 241 -21.84 16.06 -4.34
CA ALA A 241 -22.86 15.03 -4.45
C ALA A 241 -22.92 14.39 -5.86
N ASN A 242 -22.21 14.95 -6.85
CA ASN A 242 -22.36 14.63 -8.27
C ASN A 242 -21.41 13.55 -8.80
N GLY A 243 -20.91 12.69 -7.92
CA GLY A 243 -20.05 11.57 -8.31
C GLY A 243 -18.56 11.90 -8.30
N TYR A 244 -17.81 11.26 -9.22
CA TYR A 244 -16.36 11.23 -9.21
C TYR A 244 -15.79 11.51 -10.60
N THR A 245 -14.61 12.10 -10.63
CA THR A 245 -13.88 12.35 -11.87
C THR A 245 -12.50 11.71 -11.81
N LEU A 246 -12.13 10.98 -12.85
CA LEU A 246 -10.77 10.55 -13.13
C LEU A 246 -10.22 11.38 -14.30
N ARG A 247 -9.14 12.11 -14.06
CA ARG A 247 -8.39 12.78 -15.10
C ARG A 247 -7.14 11.96 -15.39
N ALA A 248 -7.06 11.36 -16.57
CA ALA A 248 -5.84 10.69 -17.01
C ALA A 248 -4.73 11.73 -17.20
N THR A 249 -3.54 11.43 -16.69
CA THR A 249 -2.43 12.37 -16.74
C THR A 249 -1.11 11.64 -16.98
N ASP A 250 -0.25 12.32 -17.76
CA ASP A 250 1.17 12.00 -17.89
C ASP A 250 2.03 13.02 -17.12
N GLU A 251 1.42 13.85 -16.29
CA GLU A 251 2.04 14.86 -15.45
C GLU A 251 2.09 14.43 -14.00
N THR A 252 3.04 15.00 -13.24
CA THR A 252 3.10 14.84 -11.79
C THR A 252 2.18 15.84 -11.08
N PRO A 253 1.76 15.61 -9.83
CA PRO A 253 0.92 16.53 -9.06
C PRO A 253 1.52 17.93 -8.94
N PHE A 254 2.83 18.06 -8.90
CA PHE A 254 3.52 19.35 -8.83
C PHE A 254 3.23 20.22 -10.07
N PHE A 255 3.36 19.66 -11.25
CA PHE A 255 3.05 20.40 -12.49
C PHE A 255 1.56 20.74 -12.61
N HIS A 256 0.69 19.85 -12.13
CA HIS A 256 -0.74 20.12 -12.09
C HIS A 256 -1.08 21.32 -11.20
N HIS A 257 -0.48 21.44 -10.01
CA HIS A 257 -0.68 22.61 -9.15
C HIS A 257 -0.18 23.90 -9.78
N VAL A 258 0.99 23.89 -10.42
CA VAL A 258 1.52 25.06 -11.11
C VAL A 258 0.60 25.48 -12.26
N ALA A 259 0.09 24.54 -13.04
CA ALA A 259 -0.84 24.83 -14.12
C ALA A 259 -2.16 25.43 -13.62
N THR A 260 -2.74 24.87 -12.54
CA THR A 260 -4.00 25.36 -11.93
C THR A 260 -3.87 26.75 -11.32
N LEU A 261 -2.67 27.14 -10.83
CA LEU A 261 -2.41 28.48 -10.29
C LEU A 261 -2.14 29.52 -11.40
N SER A 262 -1.93 29.06 -12.63
CA SER A 262 -1.63 29.90 -13.80
C SER A 262 -2.88 30.19 -14.64
N GLU A 263 -3.99 29.53 -14.38
CA GLU A 263 -5.34 29.79 -14.92
C GLU A 263 -6.11 30.77 -14.00
#